data_17fee274aaf50641ecb816d8d8de1a6d
#
_entry.id   17fee274aaf50641ecb816d8d8de1a6d
#
_cell.length_a   1.000
_cell.length_b   1.000
_cell.length_c   1.000
_cell.angle_alpha   90.00
_cell.angle_beta   90.00
_cell.angle_gamma   90.00
#
_symmetry.space_group_name_H-M   'P 1'
#
loop_
_entity.id
_entity.type
_entity.pdbx_description
1 polymer ?
#
loop_
_entity_poly.entity_id
_entity_poly.type
_entity_poly.pdbx_seq_one_letter_code
_entity_poly.pdbx_strand_id
1 'polypeptide(L)'
;MKKLLGIVVLGLLWCNLSLADIHSRFGELTEIRDERMRGKDNQWVRPHPGPFVWNQIEKSQGNFSWDKSDQYVVYAQEHNQTILATIWPYANWEQKSCKRKKGRSPFGKRFAKYLSKPCSMENYKTFLLALVDRYDGDGNNDMPDLTKPIIYWEIMNEPEFKMFFKGNEDDFVEIFNFSSKIIKEKQKDSVIVMAGAAGMFPENKKFWKSALPKIKDYFDIANIHHISTPEGKCDKEFWVDEFAALLKSTNIDKPIWVTEAMIGKCKVLSSYINAFANGAEIIIDVGVNAPGMKMSKKSRKKLDKLINDVDGFKSVKLL
;
A
#
# COMPACT_ATOMS: atom_id res chain seq x y z
N MET A 1 53.30 -16.17 39.06
CA MET A 1 52.31 -16.84 38.18
C MET A 1 51.13 -15.92 37.94
N LYS A 2 51.14 -15.22 36.82
CA LYS A 2 50.09 -14.29 36.42
C LYS A 2 49.17 -15.03 35.47
N LYS A 3 47.90 -15.18 35.86
CA LYS A 3 46.86 -15.75 35.00
C LYS A 3 46.41 -14.68 34.00
N LEU A 4 46.65 -14.91 32.72
CA LEU A 4 46.07 -14.14 31.62
C LEU A 4 44.61 -14.56 31.48
N LEU A 5 43.70 -13.61 31.74
CA LEU A 5 42.28 -13.76 31.43
C LEU A 5 42.09 -13.33 29.98
N GLY A 6 41.85 -14.29 29.09
CA GLY A 6 41.50 -14.02 27.72
C GLY A 6 40.03 -13.57 27.62
N ILE A 7 39.80 -12.31 27.29
CA ILE A 7 38.50 -11.80 26.95
C ILE A 7 38.22 -12.16 25.49
N VAL A 8 37.36 -13.15 25.28
CA VAL A 8 36.80 -13.43 23.97
C VAL A 8 35.72 -12.39 23.73
N VAL A 9 36.03 -11.39 22.93
CA VAL A 9 35.02 -10.45 22.38
C VAL A 9 34.30 -11.18 21.25
N LEU A 10 33.17 -11.80 21.55
CA LEU A 10 32.22 -12.22 20.54
C LEU A 10 31.64 -10.93 19.92
N GLY A 11 32.20 -10.55 18.79
CA GLY A 11 31.63 -9.54 17.91
C GLY A 11 30.29 -10.07 17.37
N LEU A 12 29.22 -9.71 18.05
CA LEU A 12 27.89 -9.76 17.45
C LEU A 12 27.92 -8.74 16.30
N LEU A 13 28.17 -9.24 15.10
CA LEU A 13 27.74 -8.58 13.86
C LEU A 13 26.23 -8.48 13.91
N TRP A 14 25.75 -7.45 14.58
CA TRP A 14 24.44 -6.92 14.29
C TRP A 14 24.52 -6.41 12.86
N CYS A 15 23.99 -7.22 11.95
CA CYS A 15 23.58 -6.73 10.66
C CYS A 15 22.58 -5.62 10.99
N ASN A 16 23.06 -4.38 11.04
CA ASN A 16 22.23 -3.20 10.93
C ASN A 16 21.64 -3.28 9.53
N LEU A 17 20.55 -4.02 9.38
CA LEU A 17 19.53 -3.65 8.42
C LEU A 17 19.22 -2.20 8.81
N SER A 18 19.82 -1.27 8.11
CA SER A 18 19.35 0.10 8.08
C SER A 18 17.93 -0.02 7.53
N LEU A 19 16.95 -0.13 8.44
CA LEU A 19 15.61 0.31 8.14
C LEU A 19 15.85 1.70 7.56
N ALA A 20 15.72 1.82 6.25
CA ALA A 20 15.80 3.10 5.57
C ALA A 20 14.99 4.05 6.42
N ASP A 21 15.62 5.11 6.88
CA ASP A 21 15.06 6.03 7.86
C ASP A 21 13.61 6.33 7.47
N ILE A 22 12.65 5.73 8.19
CA ILE A 22 11.24 6.08 8.04
C ILE A 22 11.11 7.46 8.64
N HIS A 23 11.37 8.45 7.81
CA HIS A 23 11.42 9.85 8.25
C HIS A 23 10.05 10.40 8.60
N SER A 24 8.95 9.74 8.17
CA SER A 24 7.61 10.26 8.39
C SER A 24 6.58 9.17 8.71
N ARG A 25 5.60 9.51 9.55
CA ARG A 25 4.37 8.73 9.76
C ARG A 25 3.28 9.09 8.77
N PHE A 26 3.58 10.01 7.87
CA PHE A 26 2.63 10.57 6.94
C PHE A 26 3.09 10.38 5.49
N GLY A 27 2.11 10.30 4.62
CA GLY A 27 2.32 10.24 3.19
C GLY A 27 1.17 10.88 2.43
N GLU A 28 1.29 10.87 1.11
CA GLU A 28 0.26 11.42 0.22
C GLU A 28 -0.01 10.44 -0.94
N LEU A 29 -1.28 10.36 -1.37
CA LEU A 29 -1.60 9.79 -2.66
C LEU A 29 -1.02 10.66 -3.75
N THR A 30 -0.37 10.06 -4.73
CA THR A 30 0.40 10.79 -5.72
C THR A 30 0.04 10.41 -7.17
N GLU A 31 0.20 11.40 -8.06
CA GLU A 31 0.15 11.23 -9.51
C GLU A 31 1.22 12.14 -10.13
N ILE A 32 2.28 11.57 -10.64
CA ILE A 32 3.47 12.33 -11.10
C ILE A 32 3.16 13.35 -12.21
N ARG A 33 2.12 13.10 -13.01
CA ARG A 33 1.72 14.01 -14.10
C ARG A 33 0.98 15.24 -13.61
N ASP A 34 0.50 15.25 -12.37
CA ASP A 34 -0.09 16.41 -11.73
C ASP A 34 0.87 16.93 -10.66
N GLU A 35 1.52 18.06 -10.92
CA GLU A 35 2.49 18.66 -10.00
C GLU A 35 1.97 18.90 -8.59
N ARG A 36 0.65 19.09 -8.47
CA ARG A 36 -0.01 19.28 -7.17
C ARG A 36 -0.16 17.97 -6.38
N MET A 37 0.08 16.83 -7.03
CA MET A 37 -0.07 15.49 -6.48
C MET A 37 1.25 14.71 -6.50
N ARG A 38 2.39 15.38 -6.56
CA ARG A 38 3.71 14.71 -6.57
C ARG A 38 4.20 14.29 -5.20
N GLY A 39 3.50 14.69 -4.14
CA GLY A 39 3.91 14.43 -2.76
C GLY A 39 5.03 15.38 -2.30
N LYS A 40 5.34 15.35 -1.03
CA LYS A 40 6.42 16.12 -0.41
C LYS A 40 7.68 15.28 -0.29
N ASP A 41 8.82 15.94 -0.15
CA ASP A 41 10.10 15.29 0.12
C ASP A 41 10.07 14.54 1.47
N ASN A 42 10.86 13.49 1.57
CA ASN A 42 11.05 12.71 2.80
C ASN A 42 9.75 12.11 3.38
N GLN A 43 8.79 11.74 2.54
CA GLN A 43 7.52 11.16 2.96
C GLN A 43 7.20 9.86 2.21
N TRP A 44 6.19 9.16 2.74
CA TRP A 44 5.55 8.07 2.01
C TRP A 44 4.76 8.61 0.82
N VAL A 45 4.84 7.89 -0.28
CA VAL A 45 4.01 8.16 -1.46
C VAL A 45 3.34 6.87 -1.92
N ARG A 46 2.07 6.96 -2.20
CA ARG A 46 1.29 5.87 -2.79
C ARG A 46 0.73 6.33 -4.12
N PRO A 47 1.30 5.87 -5.24
CA PRO A 47 0.76 6.19 -6.55
C PRO A 47 -0.63 5.56 -6.74
N HIS A 48 -1.64 6.34 -7.11
CA HIS A 48 -3.00 5.85 -7.25
C HIS A 48 -3.69 6.35 -8.53
N PRO A 49 -4.17 5.46 -9.40
CA PRO A 49 -3.99 4.02 -9.41
C PRO A 49 -2.55 3.58 -9.64
N GLY A 50 -1.68 4.50 -10.01
CA GLY A 50 -0.25 4.36 -10.15
C GLY A 50 0.24 3.69 -11.42
N PRO A 51 1.56 3.59 -11.55
CA PRO A 51 2.18 3.00 -12.73
C PRO A 51 2.32 1.48 -12.65
N PHE A 52 2.08 0.85 -11.48
CA PHE A 52 2.31 -0.58 -11.27
C PHE A 52 1.09 -1.43 -11.64
N VAL A 53 0.42 -1.05 -12.71
CA VAL A 53 -0.74 -1.75 -13.29
C VAL A 53 -0.27 -2.68 -14.39
N TRP A 54 -0.57 -3.96 -14.29
CA TRP A 54 -0.16 -4.94 -15.29
C TRP A 54 -0.48 -4.49 -16.73
N ASN A 55 -1.71 -4.00 -16.98
CA ASN A 55 -2.10 -3.50 -18.30
C ASN A 55 -1.31 -2.28 -18.80
N GLN A 56 -0.66 -1.54 -17.93
CA GLN A 56 0.15 -0.39 -18.33
C GLN A 56 1.58 -0.79 -18.66
N ILE A 57 2.09 -1.78 -17.94
CA ILE A 57 3.45 -2.29 -18.08
C ILE A 57 3.53 -3.31 -19.23
N GLU A 58 2.62 -4.28 -19.27
CA GLU A 58 2.63 -5.35 -20.28
C GLU A 58 1.36 -5.28 -21.13
N LYS A 59 1.46 -4.71 -22.31
CA LYS A 59 0.32 -4.51 -23.22
C LYS A 59 -0.02 -5.70 -24.10
N SER A 60 0.92 -6.58 -24.26
CA SER A 60 0.80 -7.92 -24.88
C SER A 60 1.83 -8.82 -24.25
N GLN A 61 1.63 -10.12 -24.28
CA GLN A 61 2.49 -11.10 -23.61
C GLN A 61 3.96 -10.89 -23.93
N GLY A 62 4.79 -10.72 -22.89
CA GLY A 62 6.23 -10.50 -22.98
C GLY A 62 6.68 -9.12 -23.47
N ASN A 63 5.75 -8.22 -23.79
CA ASN A 63 6.09 -6.87 -24.25
C ASN A 63 5.92 -5.85 -23.11
N PHE A 64 6.99 -5.65 -22.34
CA PHE A 64 7.05 -4.75 -21.21
C PHE A 64 7.46 -3.33 -21.62
N SER A 65 6.82 -2.32 -21.03
CA SER A 65 7.14 -0.89 -21.16
C SER A 65 7.19 -0.28 -19.77
N TRP A 66 8.36 0.09 -19.33
CA TRP A 66 8.65 0.59 -18.00
C TRP A 66 8.64 2.11 -17.87
N ASP A 67 8.55 2.84 -18.98
CA ASP A 67 8.75 4.30 -19.04
C ASP A 67 8.02 5.07 -17.94
N LYS A 68 6.77 4.71 -17.66
CA LYS A 68 5.96 5.41 -16.65
C LYS A 68 6.31 5.05 -15.22
N SER A 69 6.59 3.77 -14.99
CA SER A 69 6.98 3.30 -13.66
C SER A 69 8.39 3.75 -13.32
N ASP A 70 9.33 3.69 -14.27
CA ASP A 70 10.68 4.21 -14.09
C ASP A 70 10.67 5.71 -13.81
N GLN A 71 9.94 6.50 -14.60
CA GLN A 71 9.80 7.95 -14.37
C GLN A 71 9.27 8.26 -12.96
N TYR A 72 8.32 7.45 -12.47
CA TYR A 72 7.79 7.62 -11.13
C TYR A 72 8.84 7.29 -10.05
N VAL A 73 9.58 6.19 -10.23
CA VAL A 73 10.62 5.77 -9.29
C VAL A 73 11.78 6.76 -9.26
N VAL A 74 12.24 7.24 -10.43
CA VAL A 74 13.26 8.31 -10.52
C VAL A 74 12.82 9.54 -9.73
N TYR A 75 11.60 10.03 -9.97
CA TYR A 75 11.10 11.19 -9.23
C TYR A 75 11.06 10.94 -7.71
N ALA A 76 10.58 9.77 -7.29
CA ALA A 76 10.48 9.45 -5.86
C ALA A 76 11.86 9.39 -5.19
N GLN A 77 12.86 8.79 -5.81
CA GLN A 77 14.22 8.72 -5.23
C GLN A 77 14.93 10.08 -5.22
N GLU A 78 14.72 10.95 -6.24
CA GLU A 78 15.24 12.32 -6.26
C GLU A 78 14.68 13.19 -5.12
N HIS A 79 13.46 12.89 -4.65
CA HIS A 79 12.78 13.60 -3.57
C HIS A 79 12.83 12.85 -2.22
N ASN A 80 13.68 11.82 -2.12
CA ASN A 80 13.81 10.95 -0.95
C ASN A 80 12.46 10.40 -0.43
N GLN A 81 11.54 10.11 -1.34
CA GLN A 81 10.23 9.53 -1.02
C GLN A 81 10.34 8.01 -0.86
N THR A 82 9.50 7.43 -0.02
CA THR A 82 9.36 5.97 0.10
C THR A 82 8.07 5.53 -0.59
N ILE A 83 8.19 4.63 -1.55
CA ILE A 83 7.07 4.19 -2.37
C ILE A 83 6.35 3.03 -1.68
N LEU A 84 5.02 3.15 -1.49
CA LEU A 84 4.11 2.04 -1.33
C LEU A 84 3.53 1.71 -2.71
N ALA A 85 4.00 0.65 -3.34
CA ALA A 85 3.61 0.28 -4.68
C ALA A 85 2.34 -0.58 -4.68
N THR A 86 1.24 -0.06 -5.22
CA THR A 86 -0.01 -0.83 -5.37
C THR A 86 0.01 -1.63 -6.67
N ILE A 87 0.00 -2.95 -6.56
CA ILE A 87 -0.03 -3.88 -7.70
C ILE A 87 -1.49 -4.13 -8.11
N TRP A 88 -1.78 -3.95 -9.41
CA TRP A 88 -3.09 -4.24 -9.99
C TRP A 88 -2.99 -5.41 -10.98
N PRO A 89 -3.61 -6.56 -10.69
CA PRO A 89 -3.47 -7.80 -11.44
C PRO A 89 -4.33 -7.83 -12.71
N TYR A 90 -4.41 -6.71 -13.43
CA TYR A 90 -5.33 -6.56 -14.56
C TYR A 90 -4.58 -6.27 -15.85
N ALA A 91 -4.65 -7.19 -16.83
CA ALA A 91 -4.18 -7.00 -18.20
C ALA A 91 -5.30 -7.27 -19.20
N ASN A 92 -5.55 -6.32 -20.09
CA ASN A 92 -6.65 -6.44 -21.04
C ASN A 92 -6.45 -7.57 -22.04
N TRP A 93 -5.22 -7.80 -22.49
CA TRP A 93 -4.90 -8.86 -23.44
C TRP A 93 -5.13 -10.25 -22.82
N GLU A 94 -4.73 -10.40 -21.58
CA GLU A 94 -4.79 -11.63 -20.83
C GLU A 94 -6.25 -11.99 -20.47
N GLN A 95 -6.99 -11.06 -19.83
CA GLN A 95 -8.36 -11.30 -19.39
C GLN A 95 -9.38 -11.38 -20.52
N LYS A 96 -9.05 -10.87 -21.71
CA LYS A 96 -9.84 -11.07 -22.92
C LYS A 96 -9.77 -12.54 -23.40
N SER A 97 -8.66 -13.23 -23.19
CA SER A 97 -8.41 -14.59 -23.66
C SER A 97 -9.42 -15.60 -23.11
N CYS A 98 -9.82 -15.46 -21.84
CA CYS A 98 -10.83 -16.29 -21.20
C CYS A 98 -12.24 -15.64 -21.12
N LYS A 99 -12.49 -14.65 -21.97
CA LYS A 99 -13.80 -14.01 -22.12
C LYS A 99 -14.35 -13.37 -20.84
N ARG A 100 -13.48 -12.83 -19.97
CA ARG A 100 -13.92 -12.11 -18.77
C ARG A 100 -14.86 -10.95 -19.14
N LYS A 101 -15.84 -10.67 -18.29
CA LYS A 101 -16.77 -9.55 -18.49
C LYS A 101 -16.04 -8.22 -18.31
N LYS A 102 -16.27 -7.28 -19.21
CA LYS A 102 -15.76 -5.92 -19.08
C LYS A 102 -16.36 -5.25 -17.86
N GLY A 103 -15.53 -4.55 -17.10
CA GLY A 103 -15.92 -3.67 -16.02
C GLY A 103 -15.90 -2.20 -16.44
N ARG A 104 -16.39 -1.34 -15.56
CA ARG A 104 -16.23 0.11 -15.69
C ARG A 104 -15.27 0.56 -14.60
N SER A 105 -13.99 0.74 -14.98
CA SER A 105 -12.99 1.23 -14.06
C SER A 105 -13.28 2.69 -13.67
N PRO A 106 -13.13 3.07 -12.40
CA PRO A 106 -13.22 4.47 -11.98
C PRO A 106 -12.08 5.33 -12.56
N PHE A 107 -10.97 4.70 -12.98
CA PHE A 107 -9.78 5.37 -13.53
C PHE A 107 -9.79 5.48 -15.08
N GLY A 108 -10.92 5.18 -15.72
CA GLY A 108 -11.10 5.31 -17.15
C GLY A 108 -10.45 4.18 -17.98
N LYS A 109 -10.46 4.39 -19.31
CA LYS A 109 -10.06 3.35 -20.30
C LYS A 109 -8.57 2.96 -20.24
N ARG A 110 -7.71 3.84 -19.72
CA ARG A 110 -6.25 3.62 -19.69
C ARG A 110 -5.82 2.68 -18.57
N PHE A 111 -6.60 2.52 -17.53
CA PHE A 111 -6.31 1.63 -16.42
C PHE A 111 -6.43 0.17 -16.85
N ALA A 112 -7.63 -0.36 -16.90
CA ALA A 112 -7.96 -1.69 -17.43
C ALA A 112 -9.45 -1.74 -17.80
N LYS A 113 -9.79 -2.60 -18.78
CA LYS A 113 -11.20 -2.84 -19.16
C LYS A 113 -11.80 -4.01 -18.39
N TYR A 114 -10.97 -4.89 -17.88
CA TYR A 114 -11.33 -6.07 -17.13
C TYR A 114 -10.74 -5.95 -15.73
N LEU A 115 -11.53 -6.26 -14.73
CA LEU A 115 -11.15 -6.11 -13.32
C LEU A 115 -11.40 -7.42 -12.57
N SER A 116 -11.06 -8.53 -13.20
CA SER A 116 -11.30 -9.87 -12.69
C SER A 116 -9.98 -10.58 -12.40
N LYS A 117 -10.05 -11.73 -11.78
CA LYS A 117 -8.90 -12.62 -11.61
C LYS A 117 -8.24 -12.90 -12.96
N PRO A 118 -6.91 -12.96 -13.06
CA PRO A 118 -6.19 -13.43 -14.23
C PRO A 118 -6.75 -14.74 -14.78
N CYS A 119 -6.71 -14.92 -16.08
CA CYS A 119 -7.06 -16.19 -16.72
C CYS A 119 -5.97 -17.23 -16.51
N SER A 120 -4.72 -16.80 -16.58
CA SER A 120 -3.52 -17.60 -16.34
C SER A 120 -2.73 -16.98 -15.19
N MET A 121 -2.64 -17.71 -14.09
CA MET A 121 -1.78 -17.31 -12.96
C MET A 121 -0.30 -17.40 -13.33
N GLU A 122 0.08 -18.21 -14.32
CA GLU A 122 1.46 -18.27 -14.81
C GLU A 122 1.84 -16.99 -15.59
N ASN A 123 0.96 -16.47 -16.44
CA ASN A 123 1.18 -15.17 -17.08
C ASN A 123 1.30 -14.06 -16.04
N TYR A 124 0.45 -14.10 -15.01
CA TYR A 124 0.51 -13.14 -13.91
C TYR A 124 1.81 -13.26 -13.09
N LYS A 125 2.28 -14.49 -12.86
CA LYS A 125 3.59 -14.76 -12.24
C LYS A 125 4.73 -14.12 -13.04
N THR A 126 4.73 -14.31 -14.35
CA THR A 126 5.75 -13.71 -15.23
C THR A 126 5.79 -12.21 -15.09
N PHE A 127 4.62 -11.55 -15.05
CA PHE A 127 4.53 -10.12 -14.79
C PHE A 127 5.05 -9.73 -13.40
N LEU A 128 4.64 -10.45 -12.34
CA LEU A 128 5.10 -10.16 -10.98
C LEU A 128 6.61 -10.28 -10.82
N LEU A 129 7.19 -11.36 -11.37
CA LEU A 129 8.64 -11.55 -11.33
C LEU A 129 9.37 -10.42 -12.06
N ALA A 130 8.91 -10.03 -13.26
CA ALA A 130 9.51 -8.93 -14.00
C ALA A 130 9.35 -7.58 -13.26
N LEU A 131 8.20 -7.36 -12.62
CA LEU A 131 7.94 -6.12 -11.86
C LEU A 131 8.85 -6.01 -10.64
N VAL A 132 8.98 -7.07 -9.86
CA VAL A 132 9.83 -7.07 -8.66
C VAL A 132 11.29 -6.98 -9.05
N ASP A 133 11.75 -7.80 -10.00
CA ASP A 133 13.12 -7.82 -10.55
C ASP A 133 13.57 -6.43 -11.05
N ARG A 134 12.64 -5.62 -11.58
CA ARG A 134 12.91 -4.26 -12.05
C ARG A 134 13.26 -3.28 -10.95
N TYR A 135 12.76 -3.51 -9.73
CA TYR A 135 12.83 -2.52 -8.63
C TYR A 135 13.33 -3.09 -7.31
N ASP A 136 13.85 -4.32 -7.25
CA ASP A 136 14.30 -4.95 -5.99
C ASP A 136 15.72 -4.54 -5.56
N GLY A 137 16.50 -3.96 -6.47
CA GLY A 137 17.82 -3.42 -6.17
C GLY A 137 18.89 -4.49 -5.95
N ASP A 138 18.71 -5.69 -6.50
CA ASP A 138 19.67 -6.79 -6.38
C ASP A 138 20.84 -6.71 -7.38
N GLY A 139 20.80 -5.76 -8.29
CA GLY A 139 21.81 -5.51 -9.33
C GLY A 139 21.56 -6.30 -10.62
N ASN A 140 20.47 -7.07 -10.71
CA ASN A 140 20.13 -7.86 -11.89
C ASN A 140 18.83 -7.35 -12.50
N ASN A 141 18.85 -6.95 -13.76
CA ASN A 141 17.68 -6.42 -14.50
C ASN A 141 17.00 -5.21 -13.84
N ASP A 142 17.63 -4.58 -12.87
CA ASP A 142 17.14 -3.38 -12.24
C ASP A 142 16.87 -2.25 -13.24
N MET A 143 16.01 -1.33 -12.87
CA MET A 143 15.87 -0.05 -13.55
C MET A 143 17.24 0.66 -13.57
N PRO A 144 17.67 1.25 -14.72
CA PRO A 144 18.88 2.06 -14.73
C PRO A 144 18.84 3.16 -13.65
N ASP A 145 19.97 3.33 -12.95
CA ASP A 145 20.12 4.32 -11.87
C ASP A 145 19.15 4.12 -10.68
N LEU A 146 18.72 2.89 -10.42
CA LEU A 146 17.98 2.57 -9.22
C LEU A 146 18.88 2.70 -8.00
N THR A 147 18.56 3.64 -7.11
CA THR A 147 19.31 3.89 -5.86
C THR A 147 18.51 3.55 -4.62
N LYS A 148 17.18 3.47 -4.74
CA LYS A 148 16.28 3.15 -3.65
C LYS A 148 15.28 2.09 -4.11
N PRO A 149 15.47 0.82 -3.72
CA PRO A 149 14.57 -0.26 -4.13
C PRO A 149 13.16 -0.08 -3.55
N ILE A 150 12.18 -0.65 -4.25
CA ILE A 150 10.82 -0.75 -3.74
C ILE A 150 10.75 -2.03 -2.90
N ILE A 151 10.48 -1.88 -1.61
CA ILE A 151 10.30 -3.02 -0.70
C ILE A 151 8.86 -3.17 -0.18
N TYR A 152 8.03 -2.14 -0.31
CA TYR A 152 6.64 -2.13 0.17
C TYR A 152 5.66 -2.33 -0.98
N TRP A 153 5.00 -3.49 -0.99
CA TRP A 153 4.10 -3.92 -2.05
C TRP A 153 2.69 -4.09 -1.50
N GLU A 154 1.77 -3.24 -1.92
CA GLU A 154 0.34 -3.38 -1.65
C GLU A 154 -0.31 -4.18 -2.77
N ILE A 155 -0.97 -5.28 -2.41
CA ILE A 155 -1.56 -6.18 -3.40
C ILE A 155 -3.05 -5.87 -3.55
N MET A 156 -3.45 -5.27 -4.67
CA MET A 156 -4.80 -4.81 -5.00
C MET A 156 -5.27 -3.61 -4.14
N ASN A 157 -6.48 -3.13 -4.42
CA ASN A 157 -7.14 -2.02 -3.77
C ASN A 157 -8.63 -2.32 -3.61
N GLU A 158 -9.17 -2.22 -2.42
CA GLU A 158 -10.60 -2.34 -2.09
C GLU A 158 -11.32 -3.48 -2.85
N PRO A 159 -10.85 -4.74 -2.73
CA PRO A 159 -11.36 -5.87 -3.52
C PRO A 159 -12.82 -6.21 -3.23
N GLU A 160 -13.37 -5.74 -2.11
CA GLU A 160 -14.77 -5.87 -1.76
C GLU A 160 -15.69 -5.03 -2.65
N PHE A 161 -15.15 -3.98 -3.31
CA PHE A 161 -15.93 -3.13 -4.21
C PHE A 161 -15.86 -3.60 -5.67
N LYS A 162 -17.04 -3.82 -6.25
CA LYS A 162 -17.17 -4.26 -7.66
C LYS A 162 -16.65 -3.24 -8.68
N MET A 163 -16.39 -2.01 -8.28
CA MET A 163 -15.74 -1.01 -9.13
C MET A 163 -14.24 -1.23 -9.27
N PHE A 164 -13.61 -1.91 -8.30
CA PHE A 164 -12.19 -2.24 -8.32
C PHE A 164 -11.94 -3.71 -8.65
N PHE A 165 -12.81 -4.63 -8.22
CA PHE A 165 -12.67 -6.05 -8.48
C PHE A 165 -14.01 -6.73 -8.80
N LYS A 166 -14.05 -7.47 -9.92
CA LYS A 166 -15.25 -8.19 -10.40
C LYS A 166 -15.31 -9.65 -9.99
N GLY A 167 -14.26 -10.14 -9.34
CA GLY A 167 -14.22 -11.49 -8.77
C GLY A 167 -15.02 -11.61 -7.47
N ASN A 168 -14.95 -12.79 -6.87
CA ASN A 168 -15.45 -13.06 -5.51
C ASN A 168 -14.31 -13.03 -4.50
N GLU A 169 -14.60 -13.35 -3.25
CA GLU A 169 -13.63 -13.39 -2.17
C GLU A 169 -12.55 -14.46 -2.39
N ASP A 170 -12.92 -15.67 -2.86
CA ASP A 170 -11.95 -16.74 -3.11
C ASP A 170 -11.00 -16.39 -4.26
N ASP A 171 -11.50 -15.71 -5.31
CA ASP A 171 -10.64 -15.15 -6.36
C ASP A 171 -9.63 -14.13 -5.79
N PHE A 172 -10.07 -13.29 -4.85
CA PHE A 172 -9.19 -12.32 -4.17
C PHE A 172 -8.12 -13.03 -3.34
N VAL A 173 -8.53 -13.98 -2.49
CA VAL A 173 -7.62 -14.76 -1.64
C VAL A 173 -6.57 -15.48 -2.48
N GLU A 174 -6.97 -16.09 -3.57
CA GLU A 174 -6.03 -16.77 -4.48
C GLU A 174 -5.02 -15.80 -5.08
N ILE A 175 -5.47 -14.65 -5.63
CA ILE A 175 -4.56 -13.63 -6.18
C ILE A 175 -3.61 -13.12 -5.10
N PHE A 176 -4.14 -12.81 -3.93
CA PHE A 176 -3.39 -12.21 -2.84
C PHE A 176 -2.27 -13.14 -2.34
N ASN A 177 -2.63 -14.38 -1.97
CA ASN A 177 -1.67 -15.36 -1.47
C ASN A 177 -0.62 -15.73 -2.52
N PHE A 178 -1.05 -15.88 -3.76
CA PHE A 178 -0.14 -16.14 -4.87
C PHE A 178 0.85 -15.00 -5.08
N SER A 179 0.37 -13.75 -5.11
CA SER A 179 1.22 -12.57 -5.31
C SER A 179 2.24 -12.42 -4.17
N SER A 180 1.77 -12.52 -2.93
CA SER A 180 2.63 -12.45 -1.74
C SER A 180 3.76 -13.48 -1.79
N LYS A 181 3.42 -14.73 -2.11
CA LYS A 181 4.41 -15.81 -2.20
C LYS A 181 5.48 -15.50 -3.28
N ILE A 182 5.06 -15.12 -4.48
CA ILE A 182 5.99 -14.83 -5.58
C ILE A 182 6.89 -13.62 -5.25
N ILE A 183 6.33 -12.56 -4.67
CA ILE A 183 7.10 -11.37 -4.27
C ILE A 183 8.14 -11.74 -3.21
N LYS A 184 7.74 -12.46 -2.15
CA LYS A 184 8.65 -12.89 -1.07
C LYS A 184 9.73 -13.88 -1.53
N GLU A 185 9.42 -14.75 -2.51
CA GLU A 185 10.39 -15.67 -3.12
C GLU A 185 11.46 -14.90 -3.91
N LYS A 186 11.06 -13.85 -4.67
CA LYS A 186 11.97 -13.04 -5.47
C LYS A 186 12.75 -12.03 -4.62
N GLN A 187 12.06 -11.33 -3.70
CA GLN A 187 12.63 -10.31 -2.82
C GLN A 187 12.31 -10.62 -1.36
N LYS A 188 13.27 -11.22 -0.65
CA LYS A 188 13.06 -11.75 0.71
C LYS A 188 12.76 -10.68 1.76
N ASP A 189 13.30 -9.49 1.59
CA ASP A 189 13.11 -8.32 2.47
C ASP A 189 11.88 -7.49 2.12
N SER A 190 11.12 -7.89 1.10
CA SER A 190 9.86 -7.22 0.76
C SER A 190 8.88 -7.21 1.92
N VAL A 191 8.10 -6.16 2.02
CA VAL A 191 7.03 -5.99 3.01
C VAL A 191 5.69 -5.98 2.27
N ILE A 192 4.86 -6.96 2.56
CA ILE A 192 3.54 -7.09 1.94
C ILE A 192 2.50 -6.31 2.74
N VAL A 193 1.92 -5.32 2.12
CA VAL A 193 0.80 -4.56 2.65
C VAL A 193 -0.51 -5.15 2.12
N MET A 194 -1.43 -5.44 3.03
CA MET A 194 -2.76 -5.95 2.67
C MET A 194 -3.47 -4.98 1.72
N ALA A 195 -4.27 -5.47 0.80
CA ALA A 195 -5.20 -4.63 0.05
C ALA A 195 -6.00 -3.76 1.01
N GLY A 196 -6.06 -2.47 0.77
CA GLY A 196 -6.77 -1.56 1.66
C GLY A 196 -8.25 -1.89 1.75
N ALA A 197 -8.74 -2.16 2.96
CA ALA A 197 -10.16 -2.26 3.19
C ALA A 197 -10.79 -0.86 3.04
N ALA A 198 -11.80 -0.72 2.20
CA ALA A 198 -12.44 0.59 1.98
C ALA A 198 -13.00 1.19 3.27
N GLY A 199 -13.50 0.34 4.16
CA GLY A 199 -14.04 0.74 5.46
C GLY A 199 -14.83 -0.39 6.10
N MET A 200 -15.45 -0.12 7.25
CA MET A 200 -16.14 -1.14 8.05
C MET A 200 -17.66 -1.13 7.87
N PHE A 201 -18.17 -0.85 6.66
CA PHE A 201 -19.57 -1.10 6.33
C PHE A 201 -19.94 -2.58 6.56
N PRO A 202 -21.20 -2.93 6.87
CA PRO A 202 -21.61 -4.30 7.15
C PRO A 202 -21.17 -5.32 6.09
N GLU A 203 -21.30 -4.98 4.81
CA GLU A 203 -20.91 -5.85 3.70
C GLU A 203 -19.38 -6.01 3.62
N ASN A 204 -18.62 -4.93 3.83
CA ASN A 204 -17.17 -4.95 3.85
C ASN A 204 -16.66 -5.80 5.03
N LYS A 205 -17.24 -5.61 6.21
CA LYS A 205 -16.91 -6.45 7.38
C LYS A 205 -17.13 -7.94 7.12
N LYS A 206 -18.23 -8.28 6.43
CA LYS A 206 -18.52 -9.68 6.08
C LYS A 206 -17.43 -10.22 5.15
N PHE A 207 -17.04 -9.47 4.13
CA PHE A 207 -15.96 -9.84 3.21
C PHE A 207 -14.64 -10.06 3.98
N TRP A 208 -14.22 -9.06 4.76
CA TRP A 208 -12.94 -9.13 5.45
C TRP A 208 -12.91 -10.15 6.58
N LYS A 209 -14.02 -10.35 7.30
CA LYS A 209 -14.14 -11.40 8.32
C LYS A 209 -13.91 -12.81 7.75
N SER A 210 -14.30 -13.02 6.50
CA SER A 210 -14.09 -14.28 5.79
C SER A 210 -12.70 -14.39 5.16
N ALA A 211 -12.20 -13.29 4.55
CA ALA A 211 -10.91 -13.28 3.85
C ALA A 211 -9.71 -13.29 4.80
N LEU A 212 -9.74 -12.52 5.88
CA LEU A 212 -8.60 -12.33 6.79
C LEU A 212 -7.98 -13.63 7.31
N PRO A 213 -8.75 -14.62 7.80
CA PRO A 213 -8.18 -15.89 8.25
C PRO A 213 -7.43 -16.67 7.17
N LYS A 214 -7.81 -16.47 5.89
CA LYS A 214 -7.24 -17.16 4.72
C LYS A 214 -5.97 -16.48 4.20
N ILE A 215 -5.77 -15.20 4.51
CA ILE A 215 -4.63 -14.39 4.02
C ILE A 215 -3.67 -13.98 5.12
N LYS A 216 -3.95 -14.24 6.41
CA LYS A 216 -3.20 -13.70 7.56
C LYS A 216 -1.70 -13.97 7.54
N ASP A 217 -1.29 -15.10 6.97
CA ASP A 217 0.12 -15.50 6.90
C ASP A 217 0.86 -14.94 5.66
N TYR A 218 0.14 -14.19 4.81
CA TYR A 218 0.62 -13.69 3.53
C TYR A 218 0.79 -12.17 3.47
N PHE A 219 0.59 -11.44 4.56
CA PHE A 219 0.89 -10.02 4.64
C PHE A 219 1.63 -9.66 5.93
N ASP A 220 2.36 -8.58 5.91
CA ASP A 220 3.11 -8.08 7.05
C ASP A 220 2.37 -6.92 7.74
N ILE A 221 1.62 -6.13 6.98
CA ILE A 221 0.93 -4.92 7.43
C ILE A 221 -0.54 -4.99 7.05
N ALA A 222 -1.42 -4.82 8.04
CA ALA A 222 -2.86 -4.68 7.84
C ALA A 222 -3.19 -3.27 7.33
N ASN A 223 -4.19 -3.14 6.47
CA ASN A 223 -4.45 -1.88 5.79
C ASN A 223 -5.93 -1.54 5.71
N ILE A 224 -6.26 -0.30 6.03
CA ILE A 224 -7.60 0.27 5.89
C ILE A 224 -7.51 1.65 5.25
N HIS A 225 -8.54 2.05 4.49
CA HIS A 225 -8.58 3.34 3.80
C HIS A 225 -9.37 4.39 4.59
N HIS A 226 -10.62 4.14 4.90
CA HIS A 226 -11.46 5.13 5.55
C HIS A 226 -11.23 5.16 7.06
N ILE A 227 -10.91 6.33 7.59
CA ILE A 227 -10.79 6.56 9.04
C ILE A 227 -12.18 6.72 9.67
N SER A 228 -13.13 7.30 8.93
CA SER A 228 -14.49 7.53 9.42
C SER A 228 -15.53 7.31 8.34
N THR A 229 -16.78 7.12 8.74
CA THR A 229 -17.87 6.96 7.77
C THR A 229 -18.07 8.25 6.97
N PRO A 230 -18.42 8.18 5.67
CA PRO A 230 -18.67 9.37 4.84
C PRO A 230 -19.78 10.27 5.38
N GLU A 231 -20.75 9.69 6.07
CA GLU A 231 -21.94 10.35 6.63
C GLU A 231 -21.96 10.36 8.15
N GLY A 232 -20.89 9.82 8.77
CA GLY A 232 -20.84 9.45 10.16
C GLY A 232 -20.85 10.60 11.15
N LYS A 233 -21.12 10.23 12.38
CA LYS A 233 -20.99 11.09 13.55
C LYS A 233 -19.53 11.16 13.94
N CYS A 234 -18.86 12.19 13.52
CA CYS A 234 -17.40 12.37 13.60
C CYS A 234 -16.78 12.23 15.01
N ASP A 235 -17.58 12.06 16.04
CA ASP A 235 -17.13 11.84 17.39
C ASP A 235 -17.36 10.41 17.90
N LYS A 236 -18.01 9.55 17.09
CA LYS A 236 -18.49 8.22 17.53
C LYS A 236 -18.37 7.10 16.50
N GLU A 237 -18.10 7.43 15.23
CA GLU A 237 -18.09 6.45 14.16
C GLU A 237 -16.76 6.50 13.42
N PHE A 238 -15.76 5.88 14.01
CA PHE A 238 -14.46 5.67 13.41
C PHE A 238 -14.32 4.20 13.00
N TRP A 239 -13.54 3.93 11.99
CA TRP A 239 -13.41 2.59 11.44
C TRP A 239 -12.06 1.94 11.70
N VAL A 240 -11.05 2.68 12.12
CA VAL A 240 -9.76 2.10 12.48
C VAL A 240 -9.87 1.23 13.73
N ASP A 241 -10.65 1.66 14.73
CA ASP A 241 -10.94 0.87 15.94
C ASP A 241 -11.75 -0.39 15.63
N GLU A 242 -12.76 -0.28 14.75
CA GLU A 242 -13.55 -1.43 14.32
C GLU A 242 -12.70 -2.43 13.51
N PHE A 243 -11.79 -1.93 12.69
CA PHE A 243 -10.87 -2.77 11.94
C PHE A 243 -9.86 -3.45 12.87
N ALA A 244 -9.29 -2.73 13.84
CA ALA A 244 -8.42 -3.31 14.87
C ALA A 244 -9.14 -4.41 15.67
N ALA A 245 -10.41 -4.19 16.03
CA ALA A 245 -11.23 -5.19 16.69
C ALA A 245 -11.48 -6.43 15.79
N LEU A 246 -11.68 -6.21 14.48
CA LEU A 246 -11.84 -7.30 13.52
C LEU A 246 -10.56 -8.13 13.41
N LEU A 247 -9.38 -7.50 13.28
CA LEU A 247 -8.08 -8.18 13.26
C LEU A 247 -7.88 -9.03 14.51
N LYS A 248 -8.13 -8.44 15.68
CA LYS A 248 -8.04 -9.16 16.96
C LYS A 248 -8.98 -10.36 17.02
N SER A 249 -10.21 -10.23 16.50
CA SER A 249 -11.20 -11.32 16.48
C SER A 249 -10.81 -12.48 15.56
N THR A 250 -9.90 -12.24 14.63
CA THR A 250 -9.36 -13.23 13.69
C THR A 250 -7.93 -13.70 14.05
N ASN A 251 -7.45 -13.35 15.27
CA ASN A 251 -6.13 -13.67 15.78
C ASN A 251 -5.00 -13.12 14.89
N ILE A 252 -5.15 -11.86 14.46
CA ILE A 252 -4.15 -11.12 13.68
C ILE A 252 -3.61 -10.00 14.55
N ASP A 253 -2.30 -10.05 14.82
CA ASP A 253 -1.53 -9.04 15.55
C ASP A 253 -0.46 -8.48 14.59
N LYS A 254 -0.84 -7.48 13.81
CA LYS A 254 0.02 -6.85 12.80
C LYS A 254 -0.17 -5.34 12.82
N PRO A 255 0.87 -4.56 12.43
CA PRO A 255 0.76 -3.12 12.28
C PRO A 255 -0.41 -2.72 11.39
N ILE A 256 -1.05 -1.59 11.68
CA ILE A 256 -2.15 -1.06 10.87
C ILE A 256 -1.66 0.20 10.15
N TRP A 257 -1.81 0.23 8.84
CA TRP A 257 -1.62 1.43 8.03
C TRP A 257 -2.95 1.91 7.47
N VAL A 258 -3.06 3.24 7.30
CA VAL A 258 -4.16 3.88 6.58
C VAL A 258 -3.59 4.43 5.28
N THR A 259 -3.74 3.68 4.20
CA THR A 259 -3.04 4.03 2.94
C THR A 259 -3.85 4.89 1.98
N GLU A 260 -5.09 5.21 2.34
CA GLU A 260 -5.96 6.16 1.63
C GLU A 260 -6.90 6.83 2.62
N ALA A 261 -6.39 7.83 3.36
CA ALA A 261 -7.08 8.42 4.50
C ALA A 261 -8.33 9.22 4.10
N MET A 262 -9.47 8.55 4.05
CA MET A 262 -10.77 9.15 3.83
C MET A 262 -11.46 9.45 5.16
N ILE A 263 -11.78 10.73 5.40
CA ILE A 263 -12.32 11.22 6.67
C ILE A 263 -13.77 11.71 6.56
N GLY A 264 -14.38 11.63 5.38
CA GLY A 264 -15.72 12.12 5.13
C GLY A 264 -15.88 13.60 5.49
N LYS A 265 -16.91 13.94 6.28
CA LYS A 265 -17.17 15.30 6.77
C LYS A 265 -16.45 15.63 8.07
N CYS A 266 -15.65 14.71 8.60
CA CYS A 266 -15.03 14.84 9.91
C CYS A 266 -13.83 15.81 9.89
N LYS A 267 -13.42 16.26 11.08
CA LYS A 267 -12.25 17.13 11.22
C LYS A 267 -10.98 16.29 11.07
N VAL A 268 -10.08 16.73 10.21
CA VAL A 268 -8.81 16.03 9.92
C VAL A 268 -8.06 15.68 11.21
N LEU A 269 -7.84 16.67 12.08
CA LEU A 269 -7.04 16.48 13.28
C LEU A 269 -7.62 15.40 14.19
N SER A 270 -8.92 15.47 14.52
CA SER A 270 -9.56 14.48 15.40
C SER A 270 -9.59 13.10 14.77
N SER A 271 -9.80 12.99 13.45
CA SER A 271 -9.78 11.71 12.74
C SER A 271 -8.41 11.06 12.77
N TYR A 272 -7.34 11.81 12.54
CA TYR A 272 -5.99 11.28 12.57
C TYR A 272 -5.53 10.90 13.99
N ILE A 273 -5.85 11.74 14.98
CA ILE A 273 -5.61 11.40 16.39
C ILE A 273 -6.32 10.08 16.75
N ASN A 274 -7.59 9.93 16.35
CA ASN A 274 -8.33 8.68 16.59
C ASN A 274 -7.65 7.49 15.91
N ALA A 275 -7.23 7.63 14.64
CA ALA A 275 -6.56 6.55 13.92
C ALA A 275 -5.27 6.10 14.64
N PHE A 276 -4.41 7.04 15.05
CA PHE A 276 -3.19 6.72 15.81
C PHE A 276 -3.50 6.11 17.18
N ALA A 277 -4.52 6.62 17.89
CA ALA A 277 -4.94 6.08 19.19
C ALA A 277 -5.42 4.62 19.09
N ASN A 278 -5.92 4.22 17.92
CA ASN A 278 -6.39 2.87 17.64
C ASN A 278 -5.37 2.00 16.88
N GLY A 279 -4.11 2.39 16.89
CA GLY A 279 -2.99 1.57 16.44
C GLY A 279 -2.55 1.80 15.00
N ALA A 280 -3.05 2.82 14.30
CA ALA A 280 -2.46 3.20 13.02
C ALA A 280 -1.02 3.69 13.21
N GLU A 281 -0.09 3.21 12.39
CA GLU A 281 1.31 3.63 12.44
C GLU A 281 1.64 4.64 11.34
N ILE A 282 1.01 4.52 10.18
CA ILE A 282 1.21 5.39 9.03
C ILE A 282 -0.16 5.81 8.47
N ILE A 283 -0.26 7.06 8.07
CA ILE A 283 -1.44 7.62 7.41
C ILE A 283 -1.02 8.28 6.10
N ILE A 284 -1.55 7.79 4.98
CA ILE A 284 -1.38 8.38 3.65
C ILE A 284 -2.63 9.18 3.31
N ASP A 285 -2.45 10.50 3.18
CA ASP A 285 -3.52 11.46 2.85
C ASP A 285 -3.95 11.32 1.38
N VAL A 286 -5.23 11.39 1.11
CA VAL A 286 -5.76 11.42 -0.27
C VAL A 286 -5.47 12.73 -1.00
N GLY A 287 -4.89 13.69 -0.32
CA GLY A 287 -4.48 14.98 -0.88
C GLY A 287 -5.62 15.99 -1.04
N VAL A 288 -5.22 17.23 -1.32
CA VAL A 288 -6.10 18.41 -1.35
C VAL A 288 -7.08 18.39 -2.53
N ASN A 289 -6.84 17.54 -3.53
CA ASN A 289 -7.54 17.57 -4.82
C ASN A 289 -8.35 16.31 -5.13
N ALA A 290 -8.48 15.38 -4.19
CA ALA A 290 -9.32 14.21 -4.41
C ALA A 290 -10.78 14.64 -4.63
N PRO A 291 -11.45 14.15 -5.67
CA PRO A 291 -12.86 14.48 -5.90
C PRO A 291 -13.72 14.14 -4.68
N GLY A 292 -14.47 15.12 -4.19
CA GLY A 292 -15.33 14.96 -3.00
C GLY A 292 -14.64 15.16 -1.64
N MET A 293 -13.30 15.34 -1.60
CA MET A 293 -12.54 15.44 -0.35
C MET A 293 -11.59 16.65 -0.34
N LYS A 294 -12.12 17.81 -0.69
CA LYS A 294 -11.35 19.07 -0.59
C LYS A 294 -11.08 19.40 0.85
N MET A 295 -9.84 19.19 1.27
CA MET A 295 -9.39 19.70 2.57
C MET A 295 -9.31 21.23 2.52
N SER A 296 -9.94 21.91 3.48
CA SER A 296 -9.83 23.38 3.57
C SER A 296 -8.37 23.78 3.85
N LYS A 297 -7.96 24.99 3.42
CA LYS A 297 -6.63 25.55 3.77
C LYS A 297 -6.36 25.51 5.27
N LYS A 298 -7.39 25.75 6.11
CA LYS A 298 -7.29 25.68 7.57
C LYS A 298 -7.03 24.27 8.06
N SER A 299 -7.72 23.27 7.49
CA SER A 299 -7.51 21.85 7.84
C SER A 299 -6.13 21.39 7.40
N ARG A 300 -5.68 21.78 6.20
CA ARG A 300 -4.33 21.47 5.73
C ARG A 300 -3.25 22.04 6.66
N LYS A 301 -3.36 23.30 7.07
CA LYS A 301 -2.42 23.91 8.03
C LYS A 301 -2.39 23.16 9.37
N LYS A 302 -3.54 22.65 9.83
CA LYS A 302 -3.59 21.82 11.05
C LYS A 302 -2.93 20.47 10.83
N LEU A 303 -3.12 19.84 9.68
CA LEU A 303 -2.47 18.61 9.33
C LEU A 303 -0.95 18.79 9.23
N ASP A 304 -0.48 19.84 8.54
CA ASP A 304 0.94 20.16 8.43
C ASP A 304 1.56 20.37 9.82
N LYS A 305 0.84 21.01 10.72
CA LYS A 305 1.29 21.13 12.12
C LYS A 305 1.36 19.78 12.81
N LEU A 306 0.34 18.93 12.68
CA LEU A 306 0.34 17.60 13.27
C LEU A 306 1.49 16.73 12.72
N ILE A 307 1.76 16.80 11.41
CA ILE A 307 2.89 16.12 10.79
C ILE A 307 4.20 16.54 11.46
N ASN A 308 4.43 17.85 11.61
CA ASN A 308 5.65 18.35 12.23
C ASN A 308 5.75 18.00 13.73
N ASP A 309 4.62 17.93 14.44
CA ASP A 309 4.60 17.64 15.87
C ASP A 309 4.81 16.13 16.18
N VAL A 310 4.45 15.22 15.26
CA VAL A 310 4.52 13.78 15.50
C VAL A 310 5.52 13.05 14.61
N ASP A 311 6.01 13.70 13.58
CA ASP A 311 7.01 13.11 12.68
C ASP A 311 8.33 12.89 13.43
N GLY A 312 8.93 11.71 13.27
CA GLY A 312 10.12 11.31 14.01
C GLY A 312 9.86 10.63 15.37
N PHE A 313 8.63 10.58 15.87
CA PHE A 313 8.31 9.78 17.06
C PHE A 313 8.15 8.29 16.71
N LYS A 314 8.83 7.41 17.43
CA LYS A 314 8.75 5.96 17.24
C LYS A 314 7.42 5.36 17.74
N SER A 315 6.73 6.02 18.63
CA SER A 315 5.37 5.66 19.08
C SER A 315 4.67 6.88 19.65
N VAL A 316 3.38 7.06 19.33
CA VAL A 316 2.51 8.00 20.01
C VAL A 316 1.62 7.19 20.95
N LYS A 317 1.92 7.19 22.24
CA LYS A 317 0.92 6.86 23.25
C LYS A 317 0.12 8.14 23.50
N LEU A 318 -1.09 8.19 22.98
CA LEU A 318 -2.03 9.23 23.37
C LEU A 318 -2.51 8.87 24.78
N LEU A 319 -2.17 9.71 25.74
CA LEU A 319 -2.65 9.65 27.11
C LEU A 319 -4.11 10.05 27.17
#